data_3a7a0af76e8be82b1e16de7db0ae8fef
#
_entry.id   3a7a0af76e8be82b1e16de7db0ae8fef
#
_cell.length_a   1.000
_cell.length_b   1.000
_cell.length_c   1.000
_cell.angle_alpha   90.00
_cell.angle_beta   90.00
_cell.angle_gamma   90.00
#
_symmetry.space_group_name_H-M   'P 1'
#
loop_
_entity.id
_entity.type
_entity.pdbx_description
1 polymer ?
#
loop_
_entity_poly.entity_id
_entity_poly.type
_entity_poly.pdbx_seq_one_letter_code
_entity_poly.pdbx_strand_id
1 'polypeptide(L)'
;MSKKDIDHAIRTTFRNPPILASEDRALYEDLKRLVLSDIKPLGLQETLLARDIVEAEWEVCRLRWMKVAILHAVLPRVIKSRIVEAGGTRSLDRRLVPKICKHVAAVVAGDPQARQQLETLLEHHNLTVDLILAAAFDDRIVSQLHIDRMTTTAWERRITAYAELDRLRTTSRKPEAPRDQILEIEHEGPPTAPIDGGGGR
;
A
#
# COMPACT_ATOMS: atom_id res chain seq x y z
N MET A 1 4.11 26.49 -12.20
CA MET A 1 2.75 26.01 -12.52
C MET A 1 1.73 26.79 -11.72
N SER A 2 0.60 27.17 -12.30
CA SER A 2 -0.47 27.88 -11.59
C SER A 2 -1.25 26.91 -10.70
N LYS A 3 -1.98 27.41 -9.68
CA LYS A 3 -2.86 26.59 -8.85
C LYS A 3 -3.92 25.85 -9.69
N LYS A 4 -4.42 26.50 -10.75
CA LYS A 4 -5.40 25.88 -11.68
C LYS A 4 -4.80 24.70 -12.46
N ASP A 5 -3.51 24.79 -12.84
CA ASP A 5 -2.83 23.71 -13.57
C ASP A 5 -2.62 22.50 -12.65
N ILE A 6 -2.30 22.73 -11.37
CA ILE A 6 -2.15 21.68 -10.38
C ILE A 6 -3.49 20.99 -10.13
N ASP A 7 -4.56 21.76 -9.92
CA ASP A 7 -5.91 21.20 -9.73
C ASP A 7 -6.39 20.41 -10.95
N HIS A 8 -6.02 20.83 -12.17
CA HIS A 8 -6.29 20.09 -13.38
C HIS A 8 -5.49 18.79 -13.46
N ALA A 9 -4.19 18.83 -13.14
CA ALA A 9 -3.31 17.66 -13.11
C ALA A 9 -3.84 16.63 -12.11
N ILE A 10 -4.22 17.04 -10.89
CA ILE A 10 -4.81 16.16 -9.88
C ILE A 10 -6.08 15.49 -10.43
N ARG A 11 -7.03 16.26 -10.95
CA ARG A 11 -8.29 15.71 -11.49
C ARG A 11 -8.05 14.70 -12.63
N THR A 12 -7.12 14.98 -13.52
CA THR A 12 -6.80 14.10 -14.66
C THR A 12 -6.12 12.83 -14.18
N THR A 13 -5.14 12.94 -13.29
CA THR A 13 -4.34 11.84 -12.77
C THR A 13 -5.18 10.85 -11.98
N PHE A 14 -6.16 11.33 -11.19
CA PHE A 14 -7.05 10.51 -10.37
C PHE A 14 -8.41 10.21 -11.01
N ARG A 15 -8.55 10.39 -12.33
CA ARG A 15 -9.83 10.21 -13.02
C ARG A 15 -10.39 8.79 -12.90
N ASN A 16 -9.51 7.79 -13.01
CA ASN A 16 -9.88 6.38 -12.99
C ASN A 16 -9.12 5.67 -11.85
N PRO A 17 -9.58 5.77 -10.60
CA PRO A 17 -8.92 5.12 -9.49
C PRO A 17 -9.07 3.59 -9.57
N PRO A 18 -8.08 2.82 -9.09
CA PRO A 18 -8.10 1.35 -9.11
C PRO A 18 -8.98 0.79 -7.98
N ILE A 19 -10.28 1.08 -8.03
CA ILE A 19 -11.29 0.67 -7.03
C ILE A 19 -12.13 -0.46 -7.60
N LEU A 20 -12.29 -1.55 -6.84
CA LEU A 20 -13.21 -2.64 -7.18
C LEU A 20 -14.66 -2.22 -6.93
N ALA A 21 -15.61 -2.82 -7.65
CA ALA A 21 -17.04 -2.51 -7.49
C ALA A 21 -17.59 -2.80 -6.07
N SER A 22 -16.92 -3.69 -5.33
CA SER A 22 -17.27 -4.03 -3.95
C SER A 22 -16.60 -3.16 -2.89
N GLU A 23 -15.70 -2.25 -3.30
CA GLU A 23 -14.97 -1.37 -2.38
C GLU A 23 -15.71 -0.05 -2.16
N ASP A 24 -15.53 0.52 -0.97
CA ASP A 24 -16.10 1.81 -0.60
C ASP A 24 -15.29 2.95 -1.23
N ARG A 25 -15.89 3.58 -2.24
CA ARG A 25 -15.30 4.72 -2.92
C ARG A 25 -15.09 5.92 -1.99
N ALA A 26 -15.93 6.11 -0.98
CA ALA A 26 -15.80 7.23 -0.06
C ALA A 26 -14.52 7.10 0.77
N LEU A 27 -14.19 5.91 1.26
CA LEU A 27 -12.95 5.65 1.98
C LEU A 27 -11.70 5.92 1.11
N TYR A 28 -11.74 5.55 -0.18
CA TYR A 28 -10.65 5.88 -1.09
C TYR A 28 -10.50 7.40 -1.27
N GLU A 29 -11.60 8.13 -1.47
CA GLU A 29 -11.57 9.58 -1.64
C GLU A 29 -11.07 10.29 -0.37
N ASP A 30 -11.41 9.76 0.82
CA ASP A 30 -10.90 10.25 2.10
C ASP A 30 -9.39 10.02 2.24
N LEU A 31 -8.92 8.82 1.94
CA LEU A 31 -7.48 8.50 1.93
C LEU A 31 -6.74 9.43 0.96
N LYS A 32 -7.23 9.56 -0.27
CA LYS A 32 -6.66 10.46 -1.28
C LYS A 32 -6.56 11.89 -0.77
N ARG A 33 -7.63 12.40 -0.14
CA ARG A 33 -7.67 13.76 0.40
C ARG A 33 -6.62 13.96 1.49
N LEU A 34 -6.47 13.00 2.41
CA LEU A 34 -5.47 13.03 3.47
C LEU A 34 -4.05 13.06 2.90
N VAL A 35 -3.73 12.14 2.00
CA VAL A 35 -2.40 12.07 1.38
C VAL A 35 -2.09 13.35 0.58
N LEU A 36 -3.02 13.84 -0.23
CA LEU A 36 -2.82 15.08 -0.98
C LEU A 36 -2.69 16.32 -0.09
N SER A 37 -3.39 16.36 1.05
CA SER A 37 -3.27 17.46 2.02
C SER A 37 -1.92 17.48 2.73
N ASP A 38 -1.30 16.31 2.90
CA ASP A 38 0.03 16.16 3.49
C ASP A 38 1.14 16.48 2.47
N ILE A 39 1.09 15.85 1.30
CA ILE A 39 2.09 16.01 0.24
C ILE A 39 2.07 17.42 -0.36
N LYS A 40 0.89 17.98 -0.65
CA LYS A 40 0.71 19.28 -1.32
C LYS A 40 1.55 19.38 -2.59
N PRO A 41 1.28 18.57 -3.62
CA PRO A 41 2.12 18.49 -4.80
C PRO A 41 2.20 19.84 -5.53
N LEU A 42 3.40 20.25 -5.92
CA LEU A 42 3.70 21.53 -6.55
C LEU A 42 3.75 21.47 -8.09
N GLY A 43 3.72 20.26 -8.67
CA GLY A 43 3.82 20.06 -10.09
C GLY A 43 3.33 18.70 -10.56
N LEU A 44 3.36 18.44 -11.86
CA LEU A 44 2.88 17.20 -12.45
C LEU A 44 3.61 15.96 -11.92
N GLN A 45 4.96 16.04 -11.82
CA GLN A 45 5.76 14.91 -11.32
C GLN A 45 5.41 14.57 -9.87
N GLU A 46 5.30 15.57 -8.99
CA GLU A 46 4.87 15.35 -7.61
C GLU A 46 3.42 14.84 -7.54
N THR A 47 2.54 15.27 -8.47
CA THR A 47 1.16 14.76 -8.55
C THR A 47 1.12 13.28 -8.95
N LEU A 48 1.99 12.84 -9.86
CA LEU A 48 2.10 11.43 -10.25
C LEU A 48 2.63 10.59 -9.09
N LEU A 49 3.66 11.05 -8.38
CA LEU A 49 4.15 10.36 -7.17
C LEU A 49 3.11 10.33 -6.06
N ALA A 50 2.37 11.41 -5.86
CA ALA A 50 1.27 11.45 -4.88
C ALA A 50 0.17 10.43 -5.25
N ARG A 51 -0.14 10.22 -6.53
CA ARG A 51 -1.04 9.16 -6.97
C ARG A 51 -0.48 7.79 -6.63
N ASP A 52 0.79 7.53 -6.94
CA ASP A 52 1.41 6.23 -6.69
C ASP A 52 1.42 5.90 -5.19
N ILE A 53 1.61 6.92 -4.33
CA ILE A 53 1.50 6.79 -2.87
C ILE A 53 0.06 6.43 -2.46
N VAL A 54 -0.95 7.15 -2.97
CA VAL A 54 -2.38 6.88 -2.65
C VAL A 54 -2.76 5.46 -3.08
N GLU A 55 -2.37 5.05 -4.29
CA GLU A 55 -2.67 3.72 -4.82
C GLU A 55 -1.99 2.60 -4.01
N ALA A 56 -0.74 2.80 -3.59
CA ALA A 56 -0.02 1.85 -2.74
C ALA A 56 -0.65 1.74 -1.34
N GLU A 57 -1.04 2.85 -0.72
CA GLU A 57 -1.76 2.84 0.56
C GLU A 57 -3.12 2.15 0.46
N TRP A 58 -3.88 2.42 -0.61
CA TRP A 58 -5.15 1.75 -0.86
C TRP A 58 -4.96 0.24 -1.04
N GLU A 59 -3.93 -0.17 -1.77
CA GLU A 59 -3.60 -1.58 -1.95
C GLU A 59 -3.25 -2.27 -0.62
N VAL A 60 -2.50 -1.62 0.26
CA VAL A 60 -2.23 -2.14 1.62
C VAL A 60 -3.53 -2.33 2.41
N CYS A 61 -4.45 -1.36 2.38
CA CYS A 61 -5.76 -1.48 3.02
C CYS A 61 -6.56 -2.65 2.45
N ARG A 62 -6.64 -2.75 1.12
CA ARG A 62 -7.32 -3.85 0.40
C ARG A 62 -6.77 -5.22 0.82
N LEU A 63 -5.46 -5.37 0.82
CA LEU A 63 -4.80 -6.63 1.17
C LEU A 63 -5.06 -7.04 2.62
N ARG A 64 -5.09 -6.09 3.55
CA ARG A 64 -5.48 -6.35 4.94
C ARG A 64 -6.93 -6.85 5.06
N TRP A 65 -7.87 -6.23 4.33
CA TRP A 65 -9.26 -6.70 4.29
C TRP A 65 -9.38 -8.09 3.66
N MET A 66 -8.67 -8.35 2.55
CA MET A 66 -8.64 -9.67 1.92
C MET A 66 -8.09 -10.75 2.87
N LYS A 67 -7.05 -10.42 3.67
CA LYS A 67 -6.48 -11.34 4.66
C LYS A 67 -7.54 -11.81 5.65
N VAL A 68 -8.37 -10.92 6.15
CA VAL A 68 -9.49 -11.23 7.04
C VAL A 68 -10.60 -11.99 6.30
N ALA A 69 -10.99 -11.55 5.12
CA ALA A 69 -12.05 -12.16 4.33
C ALA A 69 -11.75 -13.64 3.96
N ILE A 70 -10.49 -13.96 3.64
CA ILE A 70 -10.06 -15.33 3.36
C ILE A 70 -10.23 -16.24 4.58
N LEU A 71 -9.90 -15.76 5.79
CA LEU A 71 -10.12 -16.52 7.02
C LEU A 71 -11.60 -16.77 7.23
N HIS A 72 -12.45 -15.73 7.08
CA HIS A 72 -13.91 -15.88 7.24
C HIS A 72 -14.51 -16.87 6.24
N ALA A 73 -14.06 -16.86 5.00
CA ALA A 73 -14.57 -17.73 3.96
C ALA A 73 -14.36 -19.23 4.26
N VAL A 74 -13.32 -19.59 5.04
CA VAL A 74 -13.01 -20.99 5.34
C VAL A 74 -13.59 -21.48 6.66
N LEU A 75 -13.98 -20.58 7.58
CA LEU A 75 -14.48 -20.93 8.90
C LEU A 75 -15.57 -21.99 8.88
N PRO A 76 -16.61 -21.92 8.01
CA PRO A 76 -17.67 -22.96 7.98
C PRO A 76 -17.12 -24.36 7.71
N ARG A 77 -16.14 -24.48 6.81
CA ARG A 77 -15.52 -25.75 6.46
C ARG A 77 -14.66 -26.27 7.61
N VAL A 78 -13.83 -25.42 8.19
CA VAL A 78 -12.95 -25.77 9.31
C VAL A 78 -13.77 -26.23 10.52
N ILE A 79 -14.81 -25.48 10.88
CA ILE A 79 -15.70 -25.85 11.99
C ILE A 79 -16.31 -27.23 11.77
N LYS A 80 -16.84 -27.47 10.56
CA LYS A 80 -17.41 -28.77 10.19
C LYS A 80 -16.37 -29.88 10.33
N SER A 81 -15.14 -29.71 9.83
CA SER A 81 -14.07 -30.69 9.94
C SER A 81 -13.73 -30.99 11.40
N ARG A 82 -13.53 -29.97 12.20
CA ARG A 82 -13.14 -30.14 13.61
C ARG A 82 -14.22 -30.81 14.47
N ILE A 83 -15.51 -30.52 14.22
CA ILE A 83 -16.61 -31.20 14.90
C ILE A 83 -16.66 -32.69 14.51
N VAL A 84 -16.44 -33.03 13.23
CA VAL A 84 -16.36 -34.42 12.78
C VAL A 84 -15.21 -35.16 13.43
N GLU A 85 -14.02 -34.53 13.46
CA GLU A 85 -12.80 -35.08 14.09
C GLU A 85 -12.98 -35.31 15.61
N ALA A 86 -13.69 -34.42 16.29
CA ALA A 86 -14.03 -34.56 17.72
C ALA A 86 -15.05 -35.66 18.03
N GLY A 87 -15.37 -36.54 17.08
CA GLY A 87 -16.27 -37.70 17.28
C GLY A 87 -17.75 -37.42 17.02
N GLY A 88 -18.09 -36.28 16.48
CA GLY A 88 -19.45 -35.88 16.14
C GLY A 88 -20.06 -36.57 14.91
N THR A 89 -19.64 -37.79 14.56
CA THR A 89 -19.91 -38.44 13.28
C THR A 89 -21.37 -38.89 13.06
N ARG A 90 -22.24 -38.90 14.08
CA ARG A 90 -23.62 -39.47 13.92
C ARG A 90 -24.74 -38.45 13.75
N SER A 91 -24.52 -37.20 14.04
CA SER A 91 -25.56 -36.18 13.80
C SER A 91 -24.92 -34.80 13.82
N LEU A 92 -24.10 -34.46 12.83
CA LEU A 92 -23.95 -33.05 12.51
C LEU A 92 -25.37 -32.58 12.17
N ASP A 93 -26.07 -32.11 13.19
CA ASP A 93 -27.36 -31.50 13.02
C ASP A 93 -27.16 -30.42 11.94
N ARG A 94 -27.82 -30.62 10.78
CA ARG A 94 -27.80 -29.66 9.67
C ARG A 94 -28.10 -28.23 10.15
N ARG A 95 -28.63 -28.08 11.37
CA ARG A 95 -28.95 -26.81 12.02
C ARG A 95 -27.80 -26.24 12.84
N LEU A 96 -26.85 -27.06 13.29
CA LEU A 96 -25.74 -26.59 14.18
C LEU A 96 -24.72 -25.80 13.38
N VAL A 97 -24.25 -26.30 12.25
CA VAL A 97 -23.23 -25.61 11.43
C VAL A 97 -23.68 -24.21 10.99
N PRO A 98 -24.91 -23.98 10.48
CA PRO A 98 -25.40 -22.65 10.17
C PRO A 98 -25.46 -21.70 11.38
N LYS A 99 -25.83 -22.22 12.58
CA LYS A 99 -25.85 -21.42 13.81
C LYS A 99 -24.43 -20.98 14.18
N ILE A 100 -23.48 -21.91 14.18
CA ILE A 100 -22.08 -21.60 14.48
C ILE A 100 -21.54 -20.58 13.47
N CYS A 101 -21.78 -20.75 12.18
CA CYS A 101 -21.35 -19.79 11.16
C CYS A 101 -21.94 -18.39 11.39
N LYS A 102 -23.22 -18.30 11.80
CA LYS A 102 -23.84 -17.02 12.16
C LYS A 102 -23.16 -16.36 13.35
N HIS A 103 -22.87 -17.13 14.41
CA HIS A 103 -22.18 -16.60 15.59
C HIS A 103 -20.74 -16.21 15.25
N VAL A 104 -20.01 -17.00 14.45
CA VAL A 104 -18.67 -16.63 13.98
C VAL A 104 -18.69 -15.32 13.21
N ALA A 105 -19.64 -15.13 12.31
CA ALA A 105 -19.78 -13.87 11.56
C ALA A 105 -20.03 -12.67 12.51
N ALA A 106 -20.87 -12.85 13.54
CA ALA A 106 -21.14 -11.82 14.53
C ALA A 106 -19.93 -11.55 15.45
N VAL A 107 -19.17 -12.59 15.85
CA VAL A 107 -17.90 -12.44 16.60
C VAL A 107 -16.91 -11.63 15.81
N VAL A 108 -16.80 -11.90 14.54
CA VAL A 108 -15.92 -11.15 13.63
C VAL A 108 -16.35 -9.70 13.48
N ALA A 109 -17.67 -9.44 13.49
CA ALA A 109 -18.21 -8.09 13.52
C ALA A 109 -18.03 -7.37 14.88
N GLY A 110 -17.40 -8.04 15.88
CA GLY A 110 -17.10 -7.46 17.19
C GLY A 110 -18.23 -7.61 18.21
N ASP A 111 -19.20 -8.52 18.00
CA ASP A 111 -20.29 -8.78 18.95
C ASP A 111 -19.80 -9.68 20.12
N PRO A 112 -19.67 -9.14 21.35
CA PRO A 112 -19.19 -9.90 22.51
C PRO A 112 -20.18 -10.97 22.96
N GLN A 113 -21.48 -10.79 22.75
CA GLN A 113 -22.48 -11.78 23.11
C GLN A 113 -22.42 -12.99 22.18
N ALA A 114 -22.18 -12.75 20.89
CA ALA A 114 -21.98 -13.82 19.91
C ALA A 114 -20.74 -14.66 20.23
N ARG A 115 -19.67 -14.06 20.78
CA ARG A 115 -18.48 -14.78 21.22
C ARG A 115 -18.82 -15.77 22.33
N GLN A 116 -19.49 -15.32 23.39
CA GLN A 116 -19.89 -16.17 24.49
C GLN A 116 -20.81 -17.32 24.05
N GLN A 117 -21.78 -17.02 23.18
CA GLN A 117 -22.69 -18.04 22.61
C GLN A 117 -21.93 -19.07 21.76
N LEU A 118 -20.95 -18.62 20.97
CA LEU A 118 -20.11 -19.51 20.19
C LEU A 118 -19.24 -20.40 21.06
N GLU A 119 -18.62 -19.85 22.10
CA GLU A 119 -17.82 -20.59 23.07
C GLU A 119 -18.64 -21.71 23.73
N THR A 120 -19.84 -21.40 24.22
CA THR A 120 -20.75 -22.40 24.80
C THR A 120 -21.13 -23.51 23.82
N LEU A 121 -21.34 -23.17 22.54
CA LEU A 121 -21.64 -24.16 21.49
C LEU A 121 -20.44 -25.07 21.18
N LEU A 122 -19.23 -24.53 21.21
CA LEU A 122 -18.00 -25.28 20.92
C LEU A 122 -17.53 -26.15 22.08
N GLU A 123 -17.75 -25.74 23.33
CA GLU A 123 -17.40 -26.48 24.54
C GLU A 123 -17.99 -27.90 24.56
N HIS A 124 -19.21 -28.10 24.05
CA HIS A 124 -19.84 -29.41 23.93
C HIS A 124 -19.03 -30.39 23.05
N HIS A 125 -18.12 -29.85 22.23
CA HIS A 125 -17.25 -30.62 21.34
C HIS A 125 -15.78 -30.55 21.74
N ASN A 126 -15.46 -30.04 22.93
CA ASN A 126 -14.09 -29.77 23.39
C ASN A 126 -13.30 -28.87 22.42
N LEU A 127 -13.97 -27.92 21.76
CA LEU A 127 -13.41 -26.96 20.84
C LEU A 127 -13.46 -25.56 21.43
N THR A 128 -12.49 -24.73 21.09
CA THR A 128 -12.45 -23.31 21.43
C THR A 128 -12.46 -22.45 20.16
N VAL A 129 -12.87 -21.19 20.29
CA VAL A 129 -12.82 -20.23 19.17
C VAL A 129 -11.38 -20.10 18.65
N ASP A 130 -10.40 -20.04 19.54
CA ASP A 130 -9.00 -19.88 19.18
C ASP A 130 -8.47 -21.09 18.40
N LEU A 131 -8.87 -22.32 18.78
CA LEU A 131 -8.53 -23.53 18.03
C LEU A 131 -9.11 -23.51 16.60
N ILE A 132 -10.34 -23.04 16.46
CA ILE A 132 -11.00 -22.91 15.15
C ILE A 132 -10.30 -21.84 14.29
N LEU A 133 -9.95 -20.70 14.88
CA LEU A 133 -9.20 -19.63 14.17
C LEU A 133 -7.81 -20.11 13.78
N ALA A 134 -7.08 -20.79 14.67
CA ALA A 134 -5.77 -21.37 14.36
C ALA A 134 -5.86 -22.37 13.20
N ALA A 135 -6.87 -23.26 13.20
CA ALA A 135 -7.08 -24.21 12.11
C ALA A 135 -7.48 -23.52 10.80
N ALA A 136 -8.25 -22.43 10.85
CA ALA A 136 -8.58 -21.64 9.66
C ALA A 136 -7.36 -20.94 9.10
N PHE A 137 -6.47 -20.45 9.97
CA PHE A 137 -5.20 -19.84 9.57
C PHE A 137 -4.28 -20.87 8.90
N ASP A 138 -4.13 -22.06 9.51
CA ASP A 138 -3.33 -23.15 8.96
C ASP A 138 -3.84 -23.59 7.58
N ASP A 139 -5.15 -23.75 7.42
CA ASP A 139 -5.81 -24.08 6.15
C ASP A 139 -5.51 -23.08 5.03
N ARG A 140 -5.21 -21.83 5.36
CA ARG A 140 -4.95 -20.74 4.41
C ARG A 140 -3.54 -20.14 4.52
N ILE A 141 -2.62 -20.82 5.18
CA ILE A 141 -1.27 -20.31 5.45
C ILE A 141 -0.58 -19.83 4.17
N VAL A 142 -0.69 -20.57 3.06
CA VAL A 142 -0.08 -20.19 1.77
C VAL A 142 -0.70 -18.90 1.22
N SER A 143 -2.03 -18.77 1.28
CA SER A 143 -2.73 -17.55 0.85
C SER A 143 -2.36 -16.37 1.72
N GLN A 144 -2.25 -16.57 3.05
CA GLN A 144 -1.83 -15.53 4.00
C GLN A 144 -0.40 -15.04 3.70
N LEU A 145 0.54 -15.98 3.48
CA LEU A 145 1.93 -15.65 3.12
C LEU A 145 2.00 -14.89 1.78
N HIS A 146 1.15 -15.27 0.81
CA HIS A 146 1.11 -14.55 -0.46
C HIS A 146 0.62 -13.11 -0.30
N ILE A 147 -0.44 -12.90 0.48
CA ILE A 147 -0.94 -11.57 0.81
C ILE A 147 0.12 -10.75 1.56
N ASP A 148 0.86 -11.35 2.49
CA ASP A 148 1.92 -10.66 3.22
C ASP A 148 3.05 -10.20 2.28
N ARG A 149 3.44 -11.02 1.29
CA ARG A 149 4.41 -10.62 0.25
C ARG A 149 3.89 -9.46 -0.59
N MET A 150 2.63 -9.53 -1.05
CA MET A 150 2.01 -8.44 -1.81
C MET A 150 1.94 -7.15 -0.98
N THR A 151 1.62 -7.25 0.32
CA THR A 151 1.59 -6.11 1.24
C THR A 151 2.98 -5.49 1.39
N THR A 152 4.03 -6.31 1.52
CA THR A 152 5.41 -5.83 1.56
C THR A 152 5.78 -5.10 0.28
N THR A 153 5.45 -5.66 -0.89
CA THR A 153 5.71 -5.02 -2.19
C THR A 153 4.97 -3.68 -2.33
N ALA A 154 3.72 -3.58 -1.90
CA ALA A 154 2.97 -2.32 -1.90
C ALA A 154 3.63 -1.29 -0.97
N TRP A 155 4.12 -1.72 0.18
CA TRP A 155 4.86 -0.90 1.14
C TRP A 155 6.16 -0.36 0.56
N GLU A 156 6.95 -1.21 -0.12
CA GLU A 156 8.19 -0.84 -0.78
C GLU A 156 7.95 0.21 -1.88
N ARG A 157 6.92 0.01 -2.70
CA ARG A 157 6.51 1.01 -3.72
C ARG A 157 6.18 2.35 -3.10
N ARG A 158 5.46 2.37 -1.98
CA ARG A 158 5.14 3.59 -1.24
C ARG A 158 6.41 4.30 -0.75
N ILE A 159 7.31 3.57 -0.09
CA ILE A 159 8.57 4.13 0.43
C ILE A 159 9.40 4.71 -0.72
N THR A 160 9.51 3.99 -1.84
CA THR A 160 10.22 4.47 -3.04
C THR A 160 9.61 5.75 -3.59
N ALA A 161 8.28 5.86 -3.65
CA ALA A 161 7.60 7.06 -4.12
C ALA A 161 7.83 8.26 -3.19
N TYR A 162 7.85 8.08 -1.87
CA TYR A 162 8.21 9.13 -0.91
C TYR A 162 9.68 9.57 -1.06
N ALA A 163 10.61 8.62 -1.18
CA ALA A 163 12.03 8.93 -1.38
C ALA A 163 12.27 9.73 -2.67
N GLU A 164 11.56 9.38 -3.74
CA GLU A 164 11.66 10.10 -5.01
C GLU A 164 11.04 11.50 -4.92
N LEU A 165 9.94 11.66 -4.19
CA LEU A 165 9.34 12.97 -3.91
C LEU A 165 10.33 13.87 -3.16
N ASP A 166 10.99 13.36 -2.12
CA ASP A 166 12.00 14.10 -1.35
C ASP A 166 13.21 14.47 -2.22
N ARG A 167 13.65 13.54 -3.08
CA ARG A 167 14.74 13.80 -4.05
C ARG A 167 14.39 14.93 -4.99
N LEU A 168 13.20 14.92 -5.58
CA LEU A 168 12.73 15.99 -6.48
C LEU A 168 12.72 17.35 -5.77
N ARG A 169 12.22 17.41 -4.55
CA ARG A 169 12.14 18.64 -3.75
C ARG A 169 13.52 19.18 -3.38
N THR A 170 14.43 18.29 -3.02
CA THR A 170 15.81 18.67 -2.70
C THR A 170 16.55 19.21 -3.92
N THR A 171 16.37 18.57 -5.08
CA THR A 171 16.97 19.02 -6.35
C THR A 171 16.43 20.37 -6.81
N SER A 172 15.11 20.58 -6.66
CA SER A 172 14.46 21.85 -7.01
C SER A 172 14.84 23.01 -6.08
N ARG A 173 15.31 22.72 -4.86
CA ARG A 173 15.78 23.72 -3.88
C ARG A 173 17.26 24.09 -4.03
N LYS A 174 18.06 23.32 -4.77
CA LYS A 174 19.43 23.70 -5.04
C LYS A 174 19.42 24.97 -5.88
N PRO A 175 19.99 26.11 -5.39
CA PRO A 175 20.13 27.30 -6.23
C PRO A 175 20.93 26.87 -7.46
N GLU A 176 20.47 27.26 -8.66
CA GLU A 176 21.33 27.20 -9.86
C GLU A 176 22.67 27.87 -9.47
N ALA A 177 23.74 27.09 -9.53
CA ALA A 177 25.08 27.68 -9.41
C ALA A 177 25.13 28.81 -10.43
N PRO A 178 25.64 30.00 -10.04
CA PRO A 178 25.71 31.14 -10.95
C PRO A 178 26.41 30.70 -12.25
N ARG A 179 25.69 30.81 -13.37
CA ARG A 179 26.22 30.51 -14.72
C ARG A 179 27.33 31.43 -15.18
N ASP A 180 27.76 32.36 -14.31
CA ASP A 180 28.76 33.37 -14.60
C ASP A 180 30.14 32.98 -14.08
N GLN A 181 30.67 31.88 -14.57
CA GLN A 181 32.11 31.69 -14.72
C GLN A 181 32.37 31.02 -16.08
N ILE A 182 31.96 31.70 -17.16
CA ILE A 182 32.71 31.58 -18.39
C ILE A 182 34.05 32.25 -18.04
N LEU A 183 35.05 31.44 -17.70
CA LEU A 183 36.42 31.87 -17.69
C LEU A 183 36.72 32.46 -19.05
N GLU A 184 36.78 33.80 -19.16
CA GLU A 184 37.51 34.46 -20.24
C GLU A 184 38.91 33.90 -20.14
N ILE A 185 39.21 32.90 -20.95
CA ILE A 185 40.60 32.52 -21.24
C ILE A 185 41.12 33.68 -22.06
N GLU A 186 41.78 34.63 -21.37
CA GLU A 186 42.64 35.59 -22.05
C GLU A 186 43.64 34.78 -22.87
N HIS A 187 43.46 34.84 -24.18
CA HIS A 187 44.45 34.39 -25.14
C HIS A 187 45.67 35.32 -25.03
N GLU A 188 46.60 34.99 -24.14
CA GLU A 188 47.97 35.51 -24.27
C GLU A 188 48.49 35.05 -25.63
N GLY A 189 48.59 35.98 -26.58
CA GLY A 189 49.21 35.78 -27.86
C GLY A 189 50.67 35.35 -27.68
N PRO A 190 51.25 34.56 -28.62
CA PRO A 190 52.61 34.09 -28.50
C PRO A 190 53.59 35.29 -28.49
N PRO A 191 54.67 35.25 -27.67
CA PRO A 191 55.61 36.30 -27.58
C PRO A 191 56.32 36.51 -28.94
N THR A 192 56.21 37.70 -29.48
CA THR A 192 56.97 38.17 -30.67
C THR A 192 58.49 38.14 -30.36
N ALA A 193 59.19 37.20 -30.99
CA ALA A 193 60.62 37.11 -30.95
C ALA A 193 61.23 38.37 -31.61
N PRO A 194 62.29 38.99 -31.04
CA PRO A 194 62.99 40.14 -31.66
C PRO A 194 63.70 39.67 -32.94
N ILE A 195 63.43 40.38 -34.00
CA ILE A 195 64.15 40.25 -35.27
C ILE A 195 65.54 40.96 -35.07
N ASP A 196 66.55 40.16 -34.88
CA ASP A 196 67.93 40.68 -34.82
C ASP A 196 68.37 40.96 -36.24
N GLY A 197 68.47 42.28 -36.53
CA GLY A 197 69.03 42.80 -37.78
C GLY A 197 70.52 42.84 -37.66
N GLY A 198 71.21 41.90 -38.25
CA GLY A 198 72.67 41.90 -38.41
C GLY A 198 73.06 42.03 -39.88
N GLY A 199 73.42 43.20 -40.25
CA GLY A 199 74.02 43.57 -41.57
C GLY A 199 75.43 43.09 -41.75
N GLY A 200 75.82 43.09 -42.96
CA GLY A 200 77.22 43.40 -43.27
C GLY A 200 78.02 42.34 -44.03
N ARG A 201 78.24 42.69 -45.27
CA ARG A 201 79.33 42.42 -46.22
C ARG A 201 79.25 41.20 -47.11
#